data_27f5bd3bda02a8a0f418810d6e93bf2f
#
_entry.id   27f5bd3bda02a8a0f418810d6e93bf2f
#
_cell.length_a   1.000
_cell.length_b   1.000
_cell.length_c   1.000
_cell.angle_alpha   90.00
_cell.angle_beta   90.00
_cell.angle_gamma   90.00
#
_symmetry.space_group_name_H-M   'P 1'
#
loop_
_entity.id
_entity.type
_entity.pdbx_description
1 polymer ?
#
loop_
_entity_poly.entity_id
_entity_poly.type
_entity_poly.pdbx_seq_one_letter_code
_entity_poly.pdbx_strand_id
1 'polypeptide(L)'
;MTTKSRFTRSAIILGSIAALGLASCSSDKSSSACPTIAEGKLTIATGTPAFEPWVVGDAPESGEGFEAAVAYAVATELGYTNENIVWVRTGFDEAVQPGAKNFDFNLQQYSITDERKATVSFSEPYYSTNQAVVGFADSPVASATKLSELKELKFGAQSGTTSLDFILNVIKPTNEPFIYDDNAGAKAALEAKQIDAIVVDLPTAFYISAVEIEGSKVIGQFPLSDAVTADNFGLLFDKDNKLVDCVNTALATLKESGKLAEIEKTWLADKTDAPVISLD
;
A
#
# COMPACT_ATOMS: atom_id res chain seq x y z
N MET A 1 15.90 -99.58 -22.52
CA MET A 1 16.18 -99.20 -23.89
C MET A 1 16.44 -97.67 -23.86
N THR A 2 17.70 -97.32 -23.78
CA THR A 2 18.54 -96.73 -24.81
C THR A 2 17.82 -95.53 -25.48
N THR A 3 18.27 -94.28 -25.53
CA THR A 3 19.61 -93.86 -25.89
C THR A 3 19.71 -92.32 -25.79
N LYS A 4 20.91 -91.81 -25.41
CA LYS A 4 21.71 -90.68 -25.91
C LYS A 4 21.11 -89.29 -25.97
N SER A 5 21.60 -88.42 -25.12
CA SER A 5 22.73 -87.45 -25.37
C SER A 5 22.63 -86.61 -26.66
N ARG A 6 22.57 -85.30 -26.44
CA ARG A 6 23.50 -84.34 -27.13
C ARG A 6 23.55 -82.97 -26.47
N PHE A 7 24.74 -82.66 -26.06
CA PHE A 7 25.18 -81.34 -25.69
C PHE A 7 25.02 -80.33 -26.88
N THR A 8 24.56 -79.16 -26.58
CA THR A 8 24.99 -78.01 -27.42
C THR A 8 25.13 -76.75 -26.53
N ARG A 9 26.31 -76.18 -26.57
CA ARG A 9 26.71 -74.93 -25.98
C ARG A 9 26.08 -73.84 -26.77
N SER A 10 25.61 -72.73 -26.14
CA SER A 10 25.74 -71.40 -26.73
C SER A 10 25.39 -70.26 -25.72
N ALA A 11 26.37 -69.47 -25.54
CA ALA A 11 26.43 -67.99 -25.44
C ALA A 11 25.50 -67.29 -24.44
N ILE A 12 26.17 -66.81 -23.41
CA ILE A 12 25.75 -65.75 -22.51
C ILE A 12 25.83 -64.45 -23.31
N ILE A 13 24.67 -63.75 -23.50
CA ILE A 13 24.62 -62.37 -23.89
C ILE A 13 24.25 -61.56 -22.64
N LEU A 14 25.25 -60.86 -22.11
CA LEU A 14 25.02 -59.79 -21.13
C LEU A 14 24.29 -58.62 -21.80
N GLY A 15 23.00 -58.48 -21.52
CA GLY A 15 22.24 -57.29 -21.86
C GLY A 15 22.37 -56.25 -20.71
N SER A 16 23.19 -55.26 -20.95
CA SER A 16 23.28 -54.11 -20.06
C SER A 16 21.99 -53.26 -20.17
N ILE A 17 21.12 -53.31 -19.18
CA ILE A 17 19.98 -52.41 -19.03
C ILE A 17 20.54 -51.10 -18.46
N ALA A 18 20.73 -50.11 -19.33
CA ALA A 18 20.96 -48.73 -18.92
C ALA A 18 19.65 -48.17 -18.35
N ALA A 19 19.56 -48.11 -17.02
CA ALA A 19 18.52 -47.36 -16.33
C ALA A 19 18.78 -45.85 -16.56
N LEU A 20 18.03 -45.26 -17.50
CA LEU A 20 17.89 -43.79 -17.58
C LEU A 20 17.12 -43.34 -16.36
N GLY A 21 17.85 -42.89 -15.34
CA GLY A 21 17.28 -42.10 -14.24
C GLY A 21 16.77 -40.80 -14.80
N LEU A 22 15.46 -40.68 -14.93
CA LEU A 22 14.79 -39.37 -15.04
C LEU A 22 15.06 -38.66 -13.71
N ALA A 23 16.11 -37.84 -13.66
CA ALA A 23 16.25 -36.85 -12.63
C ALA A 23 15.13 -35.84 -12.88
N SER A 24 14.00 -36.02 -12.20
CA SER A 24 13.02 -34.99 -11.97
C SER A 24 13.71 -33.91 -11.18
N CYS A 25 14.19 -32.89 -11.85
CA CYS A 25 14.48 -31.63 -11.20
C CYS A 25 13.14 -31.07 -10.71
N SER A 26 12.69 -31.47 -9.54
CA SER A 26 11.81 -30.64 -8.77
C SER A 26 12.65 -29.40 -8.45
N SER A 27 12.35 -28.29 -9.11
CA SER A 27 12.81 -26.99 -8.69
C SER A 27 12.14 -26.72 -7.34
N ASP A 28 12.75 -27.20 -6.26
CA ASP A 28 12.58 -26.62 -4.95
C ASP A 28 13.00 -25.17 -5.09
N LYS A 29 12.05 -24.30 -5.40
CA LYS A 29 12.19 -22.87 -5.12
C LYS A 29 12.35 -22.82 -3.61
N SER A 30 13.60 -22.71 -3.17
CA SER A 30 13.97 -22.59 -1.79
C SER A 30 13.17 -21.42 -1.20
N SER A 31 12.27 -21.72 -0.28
CA SER A 31 11.50 -20.79 0.53
C SER A 31 12.37 -19.89 1.42
N SER A 32 13.69 -19.96 1.26
CA SER A 32 14.67 -19.20 2.04
C SER A 32 14.95 -17.79 1.49
N ALA A 33 14.46 -17.45 0.28
CA ALA A 33 14.72 -16.14 -0.32
C ALA A 33 13.73 -15.05 0.15
N CYS A 34 12.48 -15.41 0.47
CA CYS A 34 11.40 -14.49 0.85
C CYS A 34 10.81 -14.92 2.22
N PRO A 35 11.51 -14.63 3.33
CA PRO A 35 11.07 -15.08 4.65
C PRO A 35 9.83 -14.31 5.10
N THR A 36 8.86 -15.04 5.68
CA THR A 36 7.67 -14.48 6.36
C THR A 36 7.68 -14.83 7.84
N ILE A 37 6.93 -14.10 8.65
CA ILE A 37 6.85 -14.31 10.11
C ILE A 37 6.19 -15.66 10.47
N ALA A 38 5.36 -16.21 9.57
CA ALA A 38 4.71 -17.50 9.74
C ALA A 38 4.91 -18.36 8.48
N GLU A 39 5.46 -19.56 8.62
CA GLU A 39 5.71 -20.46 7.49
C GLU A 39 4.42 -20.74 6.71
N GLY A 40 4.48 -20.59 5.38
CA GLY A 40 3.36 -20.84 4.48
C GLY A 40 2.20 -19.84 4.58
N LYS A 41 2.35 -18.78 5.35
CA LYS A 41 1.38 -17.68 5.48
C LYS A 41 2.02 -16.34 5.16
N LEU A 42 1.22 -15.43 4.65
CA LEU A 42 1.57 -14.04 4.47
C LEU A 42 0.67 -13.20 5.37
N THR A 43 1.25 -12.56 6.38
CA THR A 43 0.53 -11.73 7.33
C THR A 43 0.60 -10.27 6.90
N ILE A 44 -0.52 -9.70 6.51
CA ILE A 44 -0.63 -8.34 5.99
C ILE A 44 -1.36 -7.47 7.01
N ALA A 45 -0.82 -6.29 7.29
CA ALA A 45 -1.46 -5.34 8.17
C ALA A 45 -2.15 -4.21 7.40
N THR A 46 -3.20 -3.66 7.99
CA THR A 46 -3.85 -2.42 7.58
C THR A 46 -4.39 -1.67 8.79
N GLY A 47 -4.97 -0.51 8.59
CA GLY A 47 -5.45 0.39 9.64
C GLY A 47 -6.57 -0.14 10.52
N THR A 48 -6.77 0.52 11.64
CA THR A 48 -7.92 0.36 12.54
C THR A 48 -8.52 1.75 12.84
N PRO A 49 -9.61 2.15 12.16
CA PRO A 49 -10.23 1.50 10.99
C PRO A 49 -9.38 1.67 9.72
N ALA A 50 -9.65 0.85 8.70
CA ALA A 50 -9.19 1.08 7.35
C ALA A 50 -10.25 1.88 6.58
N PHE A 51 -9.82 2.83 5.73
CA PHE A 51 -10.71 3.80 5.10
C PHE A 51 -10.87 3.54 3.60
N GLU A 52 -12.06 3.88 3.08
CA GLU A 52 -12.29 3.96 1.65
C GLU A 52 -11.59 5.21 1.04
N PRO A 53 -11.15 5.15 -0.20
CA PRO A 53 -11.28 4.07 -1.20
C PRO A 53 -10.17 3.00 -1.11
N TRP A 54 -9.35 3.02 -0.05
CA TRP A 54 -8.18 2.14 0.13
C TRP A 54 -8.60 0.73 0.51
N VAL A 55 -9.57 0.60 1.42
CA VAL A 55 -10.18 -0.66 1.85
C VAL A 55 -11.68 -0.44 1.97
N VAL A 56 -12.48 -1.14 1.17
CA VAL A 56 -13.95 -0.99 1.18
C VAL A 56 -14.54 -1.62 2.42
N GLY A 57 -15.45 -0.87 3.08
CA GLY A 57 -16.24 -1.36 4.22
C GLY A 57 -15.40 -1.80 5.43
N ASP A 58 -14.16 -1.29 5.57
CA ASP A 58 -13.22 -1.73 6.62
C ASP A 58 -12.97 -3.26 6.62
N ALA A 59 -13.07 -3.91 5.43
CA ALA A 59 -12.98 -5.36 5.25
C ALA A 59 -11.87 -5.72 4.24
N PRO A 60 -10.56 -5.68 4.63
CA PRO A 60 -9.45 -5.94 3.72
C PRO A 60 -9.44 -7.36 3.14
N GLU A 61 -10.04 -8.32 3.85
CA GLU A 61 -10.20 -9.71 3.40
C GLU A 61 -11.11 -9.85 2.18
N SER A 62 -11.92 -8.85 1.87
CA SER A 62 -12.73 -8.82 0.64
C SER A 62 -11.89 -8.66 -0.63
N GLY A 63 -10.69 -8.07 -0.50
CA GLY A 63 -9.86 -7.66 -1.64
C GLY A 63 -10.40 -6.42 -2.36
N GLU A 64 -11.43 -5.77 -1.82
CA GLU A 64 -12.05 -4.57 -2.37
C GLU A 64 -11.44 -3.30 -1.78
N GLY A 65 -11.15 -2.34 -2.65
CA GLY A 65 -10.40 -1.13 -2.36
C GLY A 65 -8.98 -1.20 -2.93
N PHE A 66 -8.39 -0.02 -3.14
CA PHE A 66 -7.10 0.06 -3.84
C PHE A 66 -5.99 -0.72 -3.13
N GLU A 67 -5.77 -0.49 -1.84
CA GLU A 67 -4.71 -1.16 -1.08
C GLU A 67 -5.00 -2.63 -0.82
N ALA A 68 -6.26 -3.00 -0.56
CA ALA A 68 -6.64 -4.40 -0.46
C ALA A 68 -6.34 -5.15 -1.77
N ALA A 69 -6.69 -4.58 -2.92
CA ALA A 69 -6.40 -5.17 -4.22
C ALA A 69 -4.89 -5.26 -4.52
N VAL A 70 -4.11 -4.22 -4.16
CA VAL A 70 -2.63 -4.24 -4.29
C VAL A 70 -2.04 -5.35 -3.41
N ALA A 71 -2.51 -5.49 -2.16
CA ALA A 71 -2.04 -6.53 -1.24
C ALA A 71 -2.23 -7.93 -1.81
N TYR A 72 -3.42 -8.24 -2.35
CA TYR A 72 -3.70 -9.53 -2.98
C TYR A 72 -2.90 -9.75 -4.26
N ALA A 73 -2.68 -8.69 -5.06
CA ALA A 73 -1.84 -8.79 -6.26
C ALA A 73 -0.38 -9.10 -5.89
N VAL A 74 0.19 -8.40 -4.91
CA VAL A 74 1.54 -8.69 -4.39
C VAL A 74 1.63 -10.10 -3.82
N ALA A 75 0.64 -10.53 -3.02
CA ALA A 75 0.59 -11.89 -2.46
C ALA A 75 0.60 -12.96 -3.58
N THR A 76 -0.16 -12.74 -4.66
CA THR A 76 -0.20 -13.64 -5.81
C THR A 76 1.15 -13.74 -6.50
N GLU A 77 1.85 -12.63 -6.74
CA GLU A 77 3.20 -12.62 -7.31
C GLU A 77 4.24 -13.31 -6.41
N LEU A 78 4.04 -13.24 -5.08
CA LEU A 78 4.86 -13.98 -4.11
C LEU A 78 4.51 -15.48 -4.04
N GLY A 79 3.45 -15.93 -4.74
CA GLY A 79 3.02 -17.32 -4.81
C GLY A 79 2.05 -17.76 -3.71
N TYR A 80 1.45 -16.82 -2.97
CA TYR A 80 0.42 -17.12 -1.98
C TYR A 80 -0.97 -17.15 -2.61
N THR A 81 -1.80 -18.07 -2.11
CA THR A 81 -3.25 -18.08 -2.39
C THR A 81 -3.99 -17.29 -1.32
N ASN A 82 -5.22 -16.85 -1.62
CA ASN A 82 -6.03 -16.07 -0.68
C ASN A 82 -6.21 -16.74 0.69
N GLU A 83 -6.26 -18.08 0.73
CA GLU A 83 -6.39 -18.87 1.96
C GLU A 83 -5.15 -18.79 2.88
N ASN A 84 -4.03 -18.37 2.32
CA ASN A 84 -2.76 -18.24 3.03
C ASN A 84 -2.47 -16.80 3.47
N ILE A 85 -3.39 -15.87 3.21
CA ILE A 85 -3.29 -14.48 3.65
C ILE A 85 -3.97 -14.35 5.01
N VAL A 86 -3.26 -13.71 5.93
CA VAL A 86 -3.77 -13.39 7.28
C VAL A 86 -3.76 -11.88 7.42
N TRP A 87 -4.92 -11.30 7.70
CA TRP A 87 -5.01 -9.88 7.97
C TRP A 87 -4.91 -9.58 9.46
N VAL A 88 -4.13 -8.55 9.80
CA VAL A 88 -4.01 -7.99 11.15
C VAL A 88 -4.27 -6.48 11.10
N ARG A 89 -4.62 -5.91 12.25
CA ARG A 89 -4.91 -4.49 12.38
C ARG A 89 -3.85 -3.82 13.24
N THR A 90 -3.49 -2.58 12.88
CA THR A 90 -2.55 -1.78 13.64
C THR A 90 -2.89 -0.29 13.56
N GLY A 91 -2.53 0.47 14.60
CA GLY A 91 -2.60 1.91 14.54
C GLY A 91 -1.55 2.48 13.58
N PHE A 92 -1.85 3.64 12.98
CA PHE A 92 -0.94 4.29 12.04
C PHE A 92 0.41 4.61 12.67
N ASP A 93 0.40 5.32 13.81
CA ASP A 93 1.61 5.70 14.55
C ASP A 93 2.33 4.49 15.15
N GLU A 94 1.59 3.44 15.55
CA GLU A 94 2.16 2.21 16.09
C GLU A 94 3.03 1.48 15.05
N ALA A 95 2.59 1.42 13.80
CA ALA A 95 3.30 0.69 12.77
C ALA A 95 4.66 1.30 12.41
N VAL A 96 4.84 2.63 12.54
CA VAL A 96 6.11 3.31 12.26
C VAL A 96 7.08 3.32 13.44
N GLN A 97 6.64 2.91 14.65
CA GLN A 97 7.54 2.82 15.80
C GLN A 97 8.65 1.79 15.57
N PRO A 98 9.84 1.96 16.14
CA PRO A 98 10.89 0.95 16.07
C PRO A 98 10.50 -0.33 16.82
N GLY A 99 11.04 -1.45 16.38
CA GLY A 99 10.83 -2.76 17.00
C GLY A 99 10.15 -3.77 16.07
N ALA A 100 10.14 -5.04 16.51
CA ALA A 100 9.59 -6.15 15.74
C ALA A 100 8.10 -5.96 15.45
N LYS A 101 7.70 -6.34 14.24
CA LYS A 101 6.32 -6.27 13.78
C LYS A 101 5.64 -7.65 13.87
N ASN A 102 4.31 -7.62 14.05
CA ASN A 102 3.47 -8.82 14.01
C ASN A 102 2.87 -9.08 12.62
N PHE A 103 3.47 -8.48 11.59
CA PHE A 103 3.08 -8.60 10.18
C PHE A 103 4.30 -8.69 9.28
N ASP A 104 4.12 -9.22 8.08
CA ASP A 104 5.14 -9.26 7.03
C ASP A 104 5.28 -7.91 6.35
N PHE A 105 4.16 -7.25 6.03
CA PHE A 105 4.10 -5.86 5.58
C PHE A 105 2.74 -5.21 5.91
N ASN A 106 2.72 -3.88 5.85
CA ASN A 106 1.54 -3.06 6.12
C ASN A 106 1.27 -2.09 4.95
N LEU A 107 -0.03 -1.95 4.58
CA LEU A 107 -0.52 -0.93 3.66
C LEU A 107 -1.51 -0.03 4.42
N GLN A 108 -1.20 1.25 4.52
CA GLN A 108 -2.03 2.25 5.19
C GLN A 108 -1.60 3.66 4.74
N GLN A 109 -1.48 3.85 3.43
CA GLN A 109 -1.07 5.11 2.79
C GLN A 109 0.22 5.70 3.38
N TYR A 110 1.21 4.84 3.73
CA TYR A 110 2.47 5.32 4.29
C TYR A 110 3.33 5.99 3.23
N SER A 111 3.46 7.32 3.30
CA SER A 111 4.46 8.06 2.53
C SER A 111 5.86 7.65 2.97
N ILE A 112 6.71 7.36 2.01
CA ILE A 112 8.12 7.02 2.21
C ILE A 112 8.87 8.29 2.57
N THR A 113 9.26 8.46 3.84
CA THR A 113 10.06 9.58 4.32
C THR A 113 11.37 9.12 4.93
N ASP A 114 12.38 9.98 4.94
CA ASP A 114 13.68 9.65 5.56
C ASP A 114 13.56 9.48 7.07
N GLU A 115 12.65 10.21 7.71
CA GLU A 115 12.35 10.05 9.12
C GLU A 115 11.82 8.65 9.42
N ARG A 116 10.80 8.18 8.66
CA ARG A 116 10.24 6.84 8.83
C ARG A 116 11.22 5.74 8.47
N LYS A 117 12.09 5.97 7.46
CA LYS A 117 13.18 5.03 7.11
C LYS A 117 14.20 4.82 8.23
N ALA A 118 14.28 5.71 9.21
CA ALA A 118 15.16 5.50 10.37
C ALA A 118 14.70 4.32 11.23
N THR A 119 13.39 4.06 11.29
CA THR A 119 12.76 3.08 12.21
C THR A 119 12.17 1.85 11.51
N VAL A 120 11.76 1.97 10.24
CA VAL A 120 11.13 0.92 9.44
C VAL A 120 11.76 0.84 8.06
N SER A 121 11.43 -0.21 7.30
CA SER A 121 11.80 -0.36 5.89
C SER A 121 10.57 -0.20 5.00
N PHE A 122 10.78 0.21 3.77
CA PHE A 122 9.73 0.37 2.76
C PHE A 122 10.07 -0.40 1.48
N SER A 123 9.03 -0.79 0.77
CA SER A 123 9.15 -1.19 -0.63
C SER A 123 9.43 0.01 -1.53
N GLU A 124 9.70 -0.26 -2.82
CA GLU A 124 9.50 0.73 -3.88
C GLU A 124 8.05 1.21 -3.87
N PRO A 125 7.78 2.47 -4.32
CA PRO A 125 6.43 3.01 -4.30
C PRO A 125 5.44 2.17 -5.11
N TYR A 126 4.27 1.88 -4.55
CA TYR A 126 3.14 1.30 -5.29
C TYR A 126 2.16 2.36 -5.79
N TYR A 127 2.20 3.57 -5.24
CA TYR A 127 1.38 4.71 -5.63
C TYR A 127 2.09 6.04 -5.35
N SER A 128 1.67 7.10 -6.06
CA SER A 128 2.15 8.47 -5.84
C SER A 128 1.00 9.46 -5.95
N THR A 129 0.93 10.40 -5.03
CA THR A 129 -0.17 11.36 -4.95
C THR A 129 0.30 12.73 -4.49
N ASN A 130 -0.61 13.71 -4.55
CA ASN A 130 -0.43 15.07 -4.02
C ASN A 130 -1.26 15.25 -2.75
N GLN A 131 -0.91 16.22 -1.93
CA GLN A 131 -1.76 16.72 -0.86
C GLN A 131 -2.88 17.59 -1.41
N ALA A 132 -4.06 17.52 -0.77
CA ALA A 132 -5.24 18.27 -1.15
C ALA A 132 -5.99 18.81 0.08
N VAL A 133 -6.69 19.92 -0.11
CA VAL A 133 -7.53 20.56 0.90
C VAL A 133 -8.99 20.21 0.63
N VAL A 134 -9.68 19.73 1.65
CA VAL A 134 -11.13 19.52 1.65
C VAL A 134 -11.78 20.51 2.62
N GLY A 135 -12.84 21.15 2.18
CA GLY A 135 -13.66 22.07 2.98
C GLY A 135 -15.06 22.19 2.39
N PHE A 136 -15.92 23.01 3.00
CA PHE A 136 -17.29 23.18 2.50
C PHE A 136 -17.34 24.06 1.25
N ALA A 137 -18.24 23.72 0.34
CA ALA A 137 -18.44 24.45 -0.92
C ALA A 137 -19.01 25.87 -0.71
N ASP A 138 -19.64 26.14 0.43
CA ASP A 138 -20.17 27.46 0.84
C ASP A 138 -19.12 28.28 1.64
N SER A 139 -17.93 27.74 1.87
CA SER A 139 -16.84 28.44 2.53
C SER A 139 -16.36 29.63 1.68
N PRO A 140 -15.98 30.77 2.30
CA PRO A 140 -15.39 31.92 1.60
C PRO A 140 -14.14 31.55 0.78
N VAL A 141 -13.43 30.48 1.13
CA VAL A 141 -12.22 30.02 0.46
C VAL A 141 -12.45 28.82 -0.47
N ALA A 142 -13.71 28.47 -0.76
CA ALA A 142 -14.05 27.36 -1.64
C ALA A 142 -13.53 27.51 -3.08
N SER A 143 -13.13 28.70 -3.47
CA SER A 143 -12.52 29.04 -4.76
C SER A 143 -11.09 29.55 -4.62
N ALA A 144 -10.41 29.28 -3.50
CA ALA A 144 -9.03 29.67 -3.30
C ALA A 144 -8.12 29.08 -4.39
N THR A 145 -7.22 29.89 -4.92
CA THR A 145 -6.26 29.53 -5.94
C THR A 145 -4.81 29.73 -5.50
N LYS A 146 -4.63 30.32 -4.31
CA LYS A 146 -3.33 30.64 -3.73
C LYS A 146 -3.24 30.16 -2.29
N LEU A 147 -2.05 29.75 -1.90
CA LEU A 147 -1.76 29.30 -0.53
C LEU A 147 -2.01 30.39 0.51
N SER A 148 -1.71 31.65 0.18
CA SER A 148 -1.97 32.80 1.08
C SER A 148 -3.45 32.98 1.47
N GLU A 149 -4.39 32.53 0.63
CA GLU A 149 -5.84 32.59 0.91
C GLU A 149 -6.30 31.57 1.95
N LEU A 150 -5.46 30.57 2.24
CA LEU A 150 -5.77 29.48 3.19
C LEU A 150 -5.28 29.76 4.62
N LYS A 151 -4.46 30.79 4.83
CA LYS A 151 -3.73 30.98 6.10
C LYS A 151 -4.60 31.24 7.33
N GLU A 152 -5.77 31.80 7.14
CA GLU A 152 -6.69 32.11 8.25
C GLU A 152 -7.62 30.95 8.62
N LEU A 153 -7.57 29.83 7.87
CA LEU A 153 -8.39 28.67 8.13
C LEU A 153 -7.92 27.91 9.38
N LYS A 154 -8.89 27.31 10.07
CA LYS A 154 -8.66 26.31 11.09
C LYS A 154 -8.54 24.96 10.42
N PHE A 155 -7.33 24.43 10.37
CA PHE A 155 -7.04 23.14 9.79
C PHE A 155 -7.13 22.01 10.80
N GLY A 156 -7.46 20.81 10.33
CA GLY A 156 -7.29 19.56 11.06
C GLY A 156 -6.60 18.51 10.22
N ALA A 157 -5.84 17.63 10.87
CA ALA A 157 -5.22 16.46 10.27
C ALA A 157 -4.96 15.38 11.32
N GLN A 158 -4.75 14.16 10.84
CA GLN A 158 -4.32 13.04 11.69
C GLN A 158 -2.87 13.21 12.13
N SER A 159 -2.59 12.83 13.38
CA SER A 159 -1.24 12.77 13.96
C SER A 159 -0.28 11.93 13.11
N GLY A 160 0.99 12.32 13.08
CA GLY A 160 2.07 11.55 12.44
C GLY A 160 1.99 11.46 10.91
N THR A 161 1.11 12.23 10.25
CA THR A 161 0.92 12.19 8.80
C THR A 161 1.72 13.29 8.08
N THR A 162 2.10 13.01 6.82
CA THR A 162 2.66 14.04 5.92
C THR A 162 1.67 15.17 5.65
N SER A 163 0.36 14.92 5.78
CA SER A 163 -0.69 15.95 5.69
C SER A 163 -0.59 16.97 6.83
N LEU A 164 -0.35 16.50 8.07
CA LEU A 164 -0.10 17.40 9.19
C LEU A 164 1.19 18.20 8.99
N ASP A 165 2.26 17.54 8.55
CA ASP A 165 3.53 18.18 8.24
C ASP A 165 3.37 19.23 7.13
N PHE A 166 2.53 18.95 6.13
CA PHE A 166 2.21 19.88 5.06
C PHE A 166 1.51 21.13 5.59
N ILE A 167 0.55 20.98 6.50
CA ILE A 167 -0.11 22.12 7.15
C ILE A 167 0.94 22.96 7.91
N LEU A 168 1.77 22.34 8.72
CA LEU A 168 2.73 23.01 9.59
C LEU A 168 3.88 23.68 8.83
N ASN A 169 4.37 23.05 7.75
CA ASN A 169 5.61 23.46 7.10
C ASN A 169 5.40 24.16 5.75
N VAL A 170 4.28 23.91 5.07
CA VAL A 170 3.97 24.51 3.75
C VAL A 170 2.87 25.55 3.88
N ILE A 171 1.68 25.18 4.35
CA ILE A 171 0.56 26.13 4.50
C ILE A 171 0.91 27.18 5.56
N LYS A 172 1.42 26.79 6.72
CA LYS A 172 1.76 27.67 7.85
C LYS A 172 0.60 28.60 8.21
N PRO A 173 -0.54 28.04 8.61
CA PRO A 173 -1.71 28.82 8.95
C PRO A 173 -1.44 29.70 10.20
N THR A 174 -2.23 30.78 10.35
CA THR A 174 -2.18 31.69 11.50
C THR A 174 -2.60 30.96 12.79
N ASN A 175 -3.55 30.04 12.68
CA ASN A 175 -4.01 29.22 13.79
C ASN A 175 -3.27 27.89 13.80
N GLU A 176 -2.88 27.40 14.98
CA GLU A 176 -2.35 26.05 15.11
C GLU A 176 -3.39 25.02 14.63
N PRO A 177 -2.99 23.99 13.87
CA PRO A 177 -3.91 22.95 13.41
C PRO A 177 -4.40 22.08 14.58
N PHE A 178 -5.63 21.60 14.46
CA PHE A 178 -6.18 20.59 15.33
C PHE A 178 -5.65 19.20 14.93
N ILE A 179 -5.11 18.48 15.90
CA ILE A 179 -4.51 17.16 15.69
C ILE A 179 -5.48 16.10 16.21
N TYR A 180 -5.77 15.11 15.38
CA TYR A 180 -6.68 14.00 15.66
C TYR A 180 -5.92 12.67 15.64
N ASP A 181 -6.44 11.69 16.38
CA ASP A 181 -5.84 10.35 16.43
C ASP A 181 -5.97 9.61 15.08
N ASP A 182 -7.03 9.93 14.32
CA ASP A 182 -7.29 9.36 13.00
C ASP A 182 -8.07 10.32 12.08
N ASN A 183 -8.21 9.95 10.82
CA ASN A 183 -8.96 10.72 9.83
C ASN A 183 -10.46 10.77 10.13
N ALA A 184 -11.04 9.79 10.86
CA ALA A 184 -12.45 9.84 11.23
C ALA A 184 -12.74 11.00 12.18
N GLY A 185 -11.85 11.23 13.16
CA GLY A 185 -11.94 12.39 14.06
C GLY A 185 -11.83 13.72 13.31
N ALA A 186 -10.88 13.84 12.38
CA ALA A 186 -10.71 15.04 11.57
C ALA A 186 -11.95 15.31 10.68
N LYS A 187 -12.50 14.29 10.02
CA LYS A 187 -13.72 14.37 9.23
C LYS A 187 -14.93 14.80 10.07
N ALA A 188 -15.13 14.18 11.24
CA ALA A 188 -16.23 14.53 12.14
C ALA A 188 -16.14 15.99 12.61
N ALA A 189 -14.95 16.50 12.88
CA ALA A 189 -14.74 17.90 13.24
C ALA A 189 -15.04 18.86 12.09
N LEU A 190 -14.68 18.51 10.84
CA LEU A 190 -15.03 19.27 9.65
C LEU A 190 -16.56 19.29 9.45
N GLU A 191 -17.22 18.14 9.51
CA GLU A 191 -18.67 18.01 9.36
C GLU A 191 -19.42 18.81 10.44
N ALA A 192 -18.92 18.79 11.67
CA ALA A 192 -19.44 19.60 12.78
C ALA A 192 -19.08 21.10 12.68
N LYS A 193 -18.37 21.53 11.63
CA LYS A 193 -17.89 22.92 11.42
C LYS A 193 -17.05 23.44 12.59
N GLN A 194 -16.33 22.56 13.30
CA GLN A 194 -15.37 22.93 14.35
C GLN A 194 -14.04 23.40 13.74
N ILE A 195 -13.70 22.87 12.60
CA ILE A 195 -12.59 23.28 11.72
C ILE A 195 -13.12 23.65 10.35
N ASP A 196 -12.34 24.42 9.59
CA ASP A 196 -12.72 24.96 8.29
C ASP A 196 -12.29 24.03 7.14
N ALA A 197 -11.20 23.28 7.33
CA ALA A 197 -10.63 22.40 6.32
C ALA A 197 -9.79 21.28 6.92
N ILE A 198 -9.65 20.19 6.17
CA ILE A 198 -8.68 19.13 6.41
C ILE A 198 -7.71 19.03 5.23
N VAL A 199 -6.50 18.56 5.48
CA VAL A 199 -5.54 18.18 4.45
C VAL A 199 -5.38 16.67 4.49
N VAL A 200 -5.51 16.06 3.32
CA VAL A 200 -5.35 14.63 3.10
C VAL A 200 -4.77 14.39 1.70
N ASP A 201 -4.37 13.19 1.38
CA ASP A 201 -4.00 12.83 0.02
C ASP A 201 -5.18 12.99 -0.96
N LEU A 202 -4.88 13.24 -2.22
CA LEU A 202 -5.89 13.62 -3.22
C LEU A 202 -6.99 12.56 -3.43
N PRO A 203 -6.73 11.23 -3.50
CA PRO A 203 -7.80 10.24 -3.62
C PRO A 203 -8.73 10.24 -2.41
N THR A 204 -8.20 10.33 -1.21
CA THR A 204 -8.99 10.46 0.04
C THR A 204 -9.83 11.73 0.02
N ALA A 205 -9.26 12.87 -0.45
CA ALA A 205 -9.99 14.12 -0.58
C ALA A 205 -11.20 13.99 -1.53
N PHE A 206 -11.03 13.32 -2.66
CA PHE A 206 -12.14 13.05 -3.58
C PHE A 206 -13.21 12.16 -2.96
N TYR A 207 -12.81 11.11 -2.25
CA TYR A 207 -13.76 10.20 -1.61
C TYR A 207 -14.58 10.92 -0.53
N ILE A 208 -13.91 11.65 0.35
CA ILE A 208 -14.56 12.43 1.41
C ILE A 208 -15.58 13.41 0.81
N SER A 209 -15.19 14.16 -0.22
CA SER A 209 -16.03 15.18 -0.80
C SER A 209 -17.18 14.64 -1.66
N ALA A 210 -17.03 13.46 -2.27
CA ALA A 210 -18.04 12.88 -3.14
C ALA A 210 -19.02 11.96 -2.41
N VAL A 211 -18.60 11.36 -1.29
CA VAL A 211 -19.32 10.27 -0.65
C VAL A 211 -19.63 10.51 0.84
N GLU A 212 -18.65 11.04 1.61
CA GLU A 212 -18.75 11.03 3.07
C GLU A 212 -19.34 12.31 3.66
N ILE A 213 -18.95 13.50 3.19
CA ILE A 213 -19.38 14.79 3.77
C ILE A 213 -20.17 15.58 2.75
N GLU A 214 -21.49 15.58 2.90
CA GLU A 214 -22.41 16.34 2.03
C GLU A 214 -22.08 17.84 2.04
N GLY A 215 -22.02 18.45 0.85
CA GLY A 215 -21.71 19.87 0.69
C GLY A 215 -20.23 20.22 0.82
N SER A 216 -19.37 19.25 1.07
CA SER A 216 -17.92 19.46 0.98
C SER A 216 -17.42 19.36 -0.46
N LYS A 217 -16.21 19.85 -0.69
CA LYS A 217 -15.51 19.75 -1.97
C LYS A 217 -14.01 19.70 -1.76
N VAL A 218 -13.29 19.21 -2.76
CA VAL A 218 -11.86 19.45 -2.87
C VAL A 218 -11.68 20.92 -3.25
N ILE A 219 -11.18 21.72 -2.33
CA ILE A 219 -10.86 23.14 -2.56
C ILE A 219 -9.74 23.24 -3.59
N GLY A 220 -8.70 22.43 -3.42
CA GLY A 220 -7.65 22.27 -4.40
C GLY A 220 -6.54 21.33 -3.96
N GLN A 221 -5.70 20.98 -4.92
CA GLN A 221 -4.48 20.23 -4.74
C GLN A 221 -3.25 21.10 -4.88
N PHE A 222 -2.13 20.66 -4.32
CA PHE A 222 -0.87 21.36 -4.43
C PHE A 222 0.00 20.73 -5.51
N PRO A 223 0.50 21.51 -6.48
CA PRO A 223 1.37 20.98 -7.53
C PRO A 223 2.74 20.60 -6.97
N LEU A 224 3.37 19.63 -7.61
CA LEU A 224 4.76 19.32 -7.33
C LEU A 224 5.66 20.50 -7.69
N SER A 225 6.64 20.75 -6.81
CA SER A 225 7.61 21.84 -6.95
C SER A 225 8.87 21.50 -6.14
N ASP A 226 9.86 22.36 -6.15
CA ASP A 226 11.04 22.22 -5.29
C ASP A 226 10.68 22.22 -3.78
N ALA A 227 9.53 22.82 -3.43
CA ALA A 227 9.03 22.90 -2.05
C ALA A 227 8.00 21.82 -1.71
N VAL A 228 7.43 21.13 -2.69
CA VAL A 228 6.37 20.12 -2.53
C VAL A 228 6.71 18.90 -3.36
N THR A 229 7.06 17.82 -2.68
CA THR A 229 7.30 16.50 -3.31
C THR A 229 6.03 15.66 -3.29
N ALA A 230 5.91 14.71 -4.24
CA ALA A 230 4.83 13.74 -4.19
C ALA A 230 4.94 12.86 -2.95
N ASP A 231 3.80 12.53 -2.38
CA ASP A 231 3.71 11.45 -1.41
C ASP A 231 3.80 10.11 -2.16
N ASN A 232 4.91 9.42 -1.97
CA ASN A 232 5.14 8.10 -2.54
C ASN A 232 4.79 7.06 -1.50
N PHE A 233 3.72 6.30 -1.72
CA PHE A 233 3.28 5.27 -0.79
C PHE A 233 4.04 3.98 -1.00
N GLY A 234 4.63 3.45 0.06
CA GLY A 234 5.33 2.16 0.10
C GLY A 234 4.69 1.20 1.08
N LEU A 235 4.83 -0.10 0.81
CA LEU A 235 4.53 -1.11 1.80
C LEU A 235 5.55 -0.98 2.94
N LEU A 236 5.07 -0.97 4.17
CA LEU A 236 5.90 -0.80 5.37
C LEU A 236 6.27 -2.16 5.97
N PHE A 237 7.51 -2.31 6.39
CA PHE A 237 8.07 -3.53 6.97
C PHE A 237 8.81 -3.24 8.27
N ASP A 238 9.08 -4.28 9.04
CA ASP A 238 10.11 -4.21 10.07
C ASP A 238 11.44 -3.73 9.48
N LYS A 239 12.25 -3.08 10.30
CA LYS A 239 13.55 -2.52 9.86
C LYS A 239 14.45 -3.63 9.33
N ASP A 240 15.07 -3.38 8.17
CA ASP A 240 16.00 -4.29 7.48
C ASP A 240 15.40 -5.67 7.10
N ASN A 241 14.08 -5.72 6.90
CA ASN A 241 13.37 -6.93 6.52
C ASN A 241 13.76 -7.39 5.12
N LYS A 242 14.16 -8.65 4.99
CA LYS A 242 14.59 -9.23 3.71
C LYS A 242 13.45 -9.49 2.72
N LEU A 243 12.19 -9.50 3.18
CA LEU A 243 11.04 -9.64 2.30
C LEU A 243 10.87 -8.44 1.35
N VAL A 244 11.45 -7.28 1.68
CA VAL A 244 11.41 -6.06 0.86
C VAL A 244 11.87 -6.34 -0.57
N ASP A 245 12.97 -7.05 -0.79
CA ASP A 245 13.49 -7.34 -2.13
C ASP A 245 12.52 -8.21 -2.95
N CYS A 246 11.86 -9.17 -2.30
CA CYS A 246 10.86 -10.01 -2.95
C CYS A 246 9.62 -9.20 -3.33
N VAL A 247 9.14 -8.35 -2.44
CA VAL A 247 8.00 -7.47 -2.69
C VAL A 247 8.33 -6.45 -3.79
N ASN A 248 9.55 -5.89 -3.81
CA ASN A 248 9.98 -5.00 -4.89
C ASN A 248 9.98 -5.70 -6.25
N THR A 249 10.40 -6.97 -6.30
CA THR A 249 10.32 -7.78 -7.51
C THR A 249 8.87 -8.00 -7.94
N ALA A 250 7.96 -8.31 -7.00
CA ALA A 250 6.53 -8.44 -7.27
C ALA A 250 5.92 -7.13 -7.80
N LEU A 251 6.24 -5.99 -7.15
CA LEU A 251 5.77 -4.68 -7.58
C LEU A 251 6.27 -4.31 -8.98
N ALA A 252 7.52 -4.64 -9.32
CA ALA A 252 8.06 -4.42 -10.66
C ALA A 252 7.26 -5.23 -11.71
N THR A 253 6.98 -6.50 -11.45
CA THR A 253 6.16 -7.35 -12.32
C THR A 253 4.75 -6.77 -12.49
N LEU A 254 4.11 -6.32 -11.40
CA LEU A 254 2.77 -5.71 -11.43
C LEU A 254 2.75 -4.39 -12.19
N LYS A 255 3.83 -3.60 -12.13
CA LYS A 255 3.98 -2.37 -12.93
C LYS A 255 4.17 -2.69 -14.41
N GLU A 256 5.08 -3.59 -14.74
CA GLU A 256 5.40 -3.97 -16.12
C GLU A 256 4.22 -4.63 -16.84
N SER A 257 3.43 -5.45 -16.15
CA SER A 257 2.20 -6.06 -16.66
C SER A 257 1.03 -5.09 -16.80
N GLY A 258 1.12 -3.88 -16.23
CA GLY A 258 0.03 -2.90 -16.16
C GLY A 258 -1.03 -3.22 -15.10
N LYS A 259 -0.81 -4.25 -14.26
CA LYS A 259 -1.81 -4.65 -13.24
C LYS A 259 -2.01 -3.58 -12.17
N LEU A 260 -0.94 -2.88 -11.74
CA LEU A 260 -1.09 -1.76 -10.80
C LEU A 260 -1.95 -0.64 -11.39
N ALA A 261 -1.76 -0.29 -12.66
CA ALA A 261 -2.56 0.73 -13.33
C ALA A 261 -4.04 0.31 -13.49
N GLU A 262 -4.29 -0.99 -13.73
CA GLU A 262 -5.66 -1.53 -13.76
C GLU A 262 -6.35 -1.40 -12.39
N ILE A 263 -5.64 -1.75 -11.31
CA ILE A 263 -6.15 -1.64 -9.94
C ILE A 263 -6.42 -0.17 -9.59
N GLU A 264 -5.48 0.72 -9.90
CA GLU A 264 -5.63 2.17 -9.70
C GLU A 264 -6.88 2.70 -10.41
N LYS A 265 -7.02 2.40 -11.70
CA LYS A 265 -8.19 2.81 -12.49
C LYS A 265 -9.51 2.27 -11.93
N THR A 266 -9.49 1.06 -11.36
CA THR A 266 -10.69 0.44 -10.80
C THR A 266 -11.17 1.15 -9.53
N TRP A 267 -10.23 1.51 -8.65
CA TRP A 267 -10.56 1.94 -7.30
C TRP A 267 -10.42 3.44 -7.05
N LEU A 268 -9.45 4.10 -7.69
CA LEU A 268 -9.15 5.51 -7.42
C LEU A 268 -9.74 6.46 -8.45
N ALA A 269 -10.31 5.95 -9.55
CA ALA A 269 -10.90 6.70 -10.66
C ALA A 269 -9.96 7.76 -11.31
N ASP A 270 -10.23 8.11 -12.57
CA ASP A 270 -9.49 9.14 -13.34
C ASP A 270 -9.79 10.59 -12.85
N LYS A 271 -9.98 10.81 -11.53
CA LYS A 271 -10.34 12.13 -11.01
C LYS A 271 -9.12 12.89 -10.55
N THR A 272 -8.36 13.39 -11.51
CA THR A 272 -7.21 14.28 -11.27
C THR A 272 -7.53 15.76 -11.44
N ASP A 273 -8.76 16.12 -11.83
CA ASP A 273 -9.17 17.50 -12.12
C ASP A 273 -9.52 18.32 -10.87
N ALA A 274 -8.78 18.16 -9.79
CA ALA A 274 -8.90 19.08 -8.66
C ALA A 274 -8.30 20.44 -9.04
N PRO A 275 -8.92 21.56 -8.61
CA PRO A 275 -8.32 22.88 -8.74
C PRO A 275 -6.89 22.89 -8.20
N VAL A 276 -6.02 23.67 -8.81
CA VAL A 276 -4.63 23.80 -8.36
C VAL A 276 -4.50 25.04 -7.50
N ILE A 277 -3.92 24.88 -6.31
CA ILE A 277 -3.56 26.00 -5.42
C ILE A 277 -2.08 26.29 -5.65
N SER A 278 -1.77 27.51 -6.11
CA SER A 278 -0.38 27.92 -6.28
C SER A 278 0.28 28.19 -4.93
N LEU A 279 1.58 27.95 -4.88
CA LEU A 279 2.37 28.21 -3.67
C LEU A 279 2.73 29.69 -3.47
N ASP A 280 2.16 30.57 -4.30
CA ASP A 280 2.33 32.03 -4.51
C ASP A 280 3.48 32.43 -5.42
#